data_1fc74465a4221700c7db0b13c180fe8f
#
_entry.id   1fc74465a4221700c7db0b13c180fe8f
#
_cell.length_a   1.000
_cell.length_b   1.000
_cell.length_c   1.000
_cell.angle_alpha   90.00
_cell.angle_beta   90.00
_cell.angle_gamma   90.00
#
_symmetry.space_group_name_H-M   'P 1'
#
loop_
_entity.id
_entity.type
_entity.pdbx_description
1 polymer ?
#
loop_
_entity_poly.entity_id
_entity_poly.type
_entity_poly.pdbx_seq_one_letter_code
_entity_poly.pdbx_strand_id
1 'polypeptide(L)'
;MRTLCLFLFLNIWYSCDKENIPLSSEKSTVIDDSFQQKRLKENVLIVKKYIQNKNYNQDIVMLIDYKIPSGKYRFFVYSFKADKIVDRGLVAHGSDSVNKGDNTLVFSNTENSYQSSLGKFKIGGSYNGQFGKSYRLVGLDKSNSNALRRAIVLHSYHGIPNQEIDGDISLSLGCPMVSHLFFKRLENYIYTSEKPILLYSYY
;
A
#
# COMPACT_ATOMS: atom_id res chain seq x y z
N MET A 1 70.03 1.07 -49.40
CA MET A 1 69.62 2.22 -48.57
C MET A 1 68.25 1.88 -47.94
N ARG A 2 68.23 1.49 -46.67
CA ARG A 2 67.04 1.17 -45.92
C ARG A 2 66.81 2.30 -44.92
N THR A 3 65.75 3.07 -45.12
CA THR A 3 65.33 4.17 -44.23
C THR A 3 64.51 3.61 -43.06
N LEU A 4 65.05 3.77 -41.87
CA LEU A 4 64.38 3.36 -40.59
C LEU A 4 63.52 4.48 -40.10
N CYS A 5 62.19 4.29 -40.11
CA CYS A 5 61.28 5.23 -39.49
C CYS A 5 61.06 4.83 -38.04
N LEU A 6 61.44 5.73 -37.13
CA LEU A 6 61.26 5.62 -35.68
C LEU A 6 59.89 6.19 -35.31
N PHE A 7 58.96 5.35 -34.86
CA PHE A 7 57.71 5.81 -34.29
C PHE A 7 57.84 6.05 -32.78
N LEU A 8 57.77 7.28 -32.38
CA LEU A 8 57.62 7.70 -30.97
C LEU A 8 56.16 7.49 -30.52
N PHE A 9 55.93 6.56 -29.58
CA PHE A 9 54.67 6.43 -28.88
C PHE A 9 54.63 7.41 -27.70
N LEU A 10 53.78 8.45 -27.80
CA LEU A 10 53.40 9.28 -26.65
C LEU A 10 52.33 8.55 -25.84
N ASN A 11 52.69 8.11 -24.65
CA ASN A 11 51.75 7.63 -23.64
C ASN A 11 51.07 8.83 -22.98
N ILE A 12 49.80 9.11 -23.33
CA ILE A 12 48.96 10.06 -22.63
C ILE A 12 48.28 9.29 -21.48
N TRP A 13 48.71 9.59 -20.25
CA TRP A 13 48.05 9.13 -19.05
C TRP A 13 46.81 9.97 -18.83
N TYR A 14 45.61 9.41 -19.07
CA TYR A 14 44.36 9.98 -18.61
C TYR A 14 44.20 9.70 -17.12
N SER A 15 44.40 10.73 -16.31
CA SER A 15 44.01 10.70 -14.89
C SER A 15 42.48 10.76 -14.82
N CYS A 16 41.89 9.68 -14.34
CA CYS A 16 40.43 9.62 -14.07
C CYS A 16 40.21 10.17 -12.65
N ASP A 17 39.91 11.47 -12.54
CA ASP A 17 39.45 12.04 -11.29
C ASP A 17 38.08 11.42 -10.95
N LYS A 18 38.06 10.64 -9.88
CA LYS A 18 36.80 10.17 -9.28
C LYS A 18 36.13 11.37 -8.62
N GLU A 19 35.14 11.96 -9.28
CA GLU A 19 34.22 12.88 -8.63
C GLU A 19 33.50 12.14 -7.49
N ASN A 20 33.72 12.60 -6.27
CA ASN A 20 32.98 12.17 -5.09
C ASN A 20 31.54 12.70 -5.20
N ILE A 21 30.61 11.84 -5.64
CA ILE A 21 29.18 12.13 -5.56
C ILE A 21 28.78 12.08 -4.07
N PRO A 22 28.19 13.15 -3.50
CA PRO A 22 27.86 13.17 -2.09
C PRO A 22 26.72 12.17 -1.78
N LEU A 23 26.96 11.34 -0.78
CA LEU A 23 26.09 10.30 -0.21
C LEU A 23 24.91 10.92 0.57
N SER A 24 24.00 11.68 -0.11
CA SER A 24 22.86 12.33 0.56
C SER A 24 21.52 11.60 0.40
N SER A 25 21.41 10.60 -0.49
CA SER A 25 20.15 9.90 -0.74
C SER A 25 19.90 8.67 0.16
N GLU A 26 20.95 8.04 0.69
CA GLU A 26 20.78 6.83 1.50
C GLU A 26 20.22 7.10 2.91
N LYS A 27 20.47 8.28 3.48
CA LYS A 27 20.04 8.61 4.84
C LYS A 27 18.55 8.89 4.95
N SER A 28 17.91 9.41 3.90
CA SER A 28 16.47 9.67 3.88
C SER A 28 15.64 8.39 3.68
N THR A 29 16.10 7.46 2.86
CA THR A 29 15.44 6.17 2.61
C THR A 29 15.47 5.25 3.83
N VAL A 30 16.58 5.22 4.57
CA VAL A 30 16.72 4.39 5.78
C VAL A 30 15.85 4.90 6.94
N ILE A 31 15.71 6.22 7.11
CA ILE A 31 14.86 6.81 8.17
C ILE A 31 13.38 6.57 7.85
N ASP A 32 12.97 6.72 6.60
CA ASP A 32 11.59 6.50 6.17
C ASP A 32 11.19 5.02 6.34
N ASP A 33 12.05 4.09 5.97
CA ASP A 33 11.81 2.64 6.11
C ASP A 33 11.68 2.21 7.58
N SER A 34 12.49 2.75 8.48
CA SER A 34 12.42 2.48 9.92
C SER A 34 11.14 3.04 10.55
N PHE A 35 10.68 4.21 10.11
CA PHE A 35 9.46 4.83 10.58
C PHE A 35 8.22 4.06 10.11
N GLN A 36 8.19 3.63 8.85
CA GLN A 36 7.12 2.81 8.31
C GLN A 36 7.03 1.45 9.03
N GLN A 37 8.16 0.80 9.29
CA GLN A 37 8.21 -0.46 10.04
C GLN A 37 7.69 -0.29 11.48
N LYS A 38 8.04 0.80 12.16
CA LYS A 38 7.52 1.11 13.50
C LYS A 38 6.00 1.29 13.47
N ARG A 39 5.48 2.10 12.54
CA ARG A 39 4.04 2.31 12.36
C ARG A 39 3.30 1.00 12.09
N LEU A 40 3.85 0.17 11.20
CA LEU A 40 3.27 -1.13 10.91
C LEU A 40 3.17 -1.99 12.17
N LYS A 41 4.25 -2.13 12.94
CA LYS A 41 4.28 -2.92 14.17
C LYS A 41 3.26 -2.43 15.20
N GLU A 42 3.16 -1.12 15.41
CA GLU A 42 2.18 -0.52 16.32
C GLU A 42 0.74 -0.87 15.90
N ASN A 43 0.42 -0.74 14.61
CA ASN A 43 -0.91 -1.03 14.08
C ASN A 43 -1.23 -2.53 14.05
N VAL A 44 -0.24 -3.39 13.82
CA VAL A 44 -0.34 -4.85 13.96
C VAL A 44 -0.72 -5.22 15.40
N LEU A 45 -0.11 -4.59 16.41
CA LEU A 45 -0.44 -4.84 17.83
C LEU A 45 -1.86 -4.39 18.17
N ILE A 46 -2.33 -3.24 17.65
CA ILE A 46 -3.70 -2.76 17.82
C ILE A 46 -4.70 -3.80 17.30
N VAL A 47 -4.46 -4.32 16.10
CA VAL A 47 -5.34 -5.31 15.48
C VAL A 47 -5.27 -6.63 16.22
N LYS A 48 -4.09 -7.12 16.57
CA LYS A 48 -3.90 -8.36 17.34
C LYS A 48 -4.71 -8.35 18.64
N LYS A 49 -4.62 -7.24 19.39
CA LYS A 49 -5.40 -7.04 20.61
C LYS A 49 -6.91 -7.00 20.34
N TYR A 50 -7.32 -6.39 19.22
CA TYR A 50 -8.75 -6.29 18.87
C TYR A 50 -9.37 -7.64 18.51
N ILE A 51 -8.66 -8.49 17.72
CA ILE A 51 -9.20 -9.79 17.27
C ILE A 51 -9.09 -10.88 18.33
N GLN A 52 -8.24 -10.69 19.35
CA GLN A 52 -8.04 -11.65 20.43
C GLN A 52 -9.39 -12.02 21.05
N ASN A 53 -9.66 -13.33 21.17
CA ASN A 53 -10.90 -13.89 21.70
C ASN A 53 -12.19 -13.50 20.93
N LYS A 54 -12.06 -13.01 19.71
CA LYS A 54 -13.19 -12.71 18.81
C LYS A 54 -13.22 -13.68 17.63
N ASN A 55 -14.37 -13.78 16.99
CA ASN A 55 -14.55 -14.64 15.82
C ASN A 55 -13.99 -14.00 14.54
N TYR A 56 -12.68 -13.79 14.51
CA TYR A 56 -11.90 -13.36 13.34
C TYR A 56 -10.78 -14.35 13.06
N ASN A 57 -10.22 -14.27 11.84
CA ASN A 57 -8.97 -14.94 11.53
C ASN A 57 -7.88 -14.50 12.53
N GLN A 58 -7.20 -15.46 13.17
CA GLN A 58 -6.20 -15.17 14.21
C GLN A 58 -4.78 -15.14 13.66
N ASP A 59 -4.56 -15.48 12.38
CA ASP A 59 -3.26 -15.47 11.75
C ASP A 59 -3.11 -14.34 10.71
N ILE A 60 -4.13 -14.09 9.89
CA ILE A 60 -4.06 -13.13 8.79
C ILE A 60 -4.87 -11.86 9.12
N VAL A 61 -4.24 -10.71 8.88
CA VAL A 61 -4.88 -9.39 8.87
C VAL A 61 -4.48 -8.62 7.62
N MET A 62 -5.36 -7.78 7.13
CA MET A 62 -5.10 -6.84 6.04
C MET A 62 -4.97 -5.43 6.61
N LEU A 63 -3.96 -4.68 6.17
CA LEU A 63 -3.60 -3.36 6.69
C LEU A 63 -3.43 -2.38 5.54
N ILE A 64 -3.96 -1.17 5.67
CA ILE A 64 -3.72 -0.07 4.72
C ILE A 64 -3.12 1.10 5.49
N ASP A 65 -1.89 1.46 5.17
CA ASP A 65 -1.22 2.66 5.67
C ASP A 65 -1.36 3.80 4.66
N TYR A 66 -2.34 4.65 4.86
CA TYR A 66 -2.56 5.80 3.97
C TYR A 66 -1.54 6.92 4.13
N LYS A 67 -0.61 6.83 5.09
CA LYS A 67 0.53 7.76 5.19
C LYS A 67 1.58 7.52 4.10
N ILE A 68 1.63 6.30 3.58
CA ILE A 68 2.49 5.94 2.46
C ILE A 68 1.88 6.49 1.16
N PRO A 69 2.67 7.10 0.26
CA PRO A 69 2.21 7.58 -1.04
C PRO A 69 1.46 6.52 -1.85
N SER A 70 0.51 6.94 -2.69
CA SER A 70 -0.37 6.01 -3.40
C SER A 70 0.33 5.13 -4.43
N GLY A 71 1.42 5.61 -5.03
CA GLY A 71 2.27 4.86 -5.96
C GLY A 71 3.21 3.87 -5.29
N LYS A 72 3.23 3.78 -3.96
CA LYS A 72 4.05 2.83 -3.20
C LYS A 72 3.17 1.78 -2.52
N TYR A 73 3.75 0.61 -2.23
CA TYR A 73 3.01 -0.46 -1.56
C TYR A 73 2.59 -0.01 -0.17
N ARG A 74 1.29 0.10 0.03
CA ARG A 74 0.67 0.56 1.28
C ARG A 74 -0.52 -0.29 1.74
N PHE A 75 -0.87 -1.33 0.97
CA PHE A 75 -1.77 -2.39 1.39
C PHE A 75 -0.94 -3.63 1.69
N PHE A 76 -1.05 -4.15 2.92
CA PHE A 76 -0.27 -5.26 3.42
C PHE A 76 -1.18 -6.40 3.86
N VAL A 77 -0.79 -7.63 3.56
CA VAL A 77 -1.29 -8.83 4.20
C VAL A 77 -0.24 -9.26 5.20
N TYR A 78 -0.59 -9.29 6.49
CA TYR A 78 0.33 -9.62 7.57
C TYR A 78 -0.07 -10.95 8.20
N SER A 79 0.88 -11.85 8.41
CA SER A 79 0.70 -13.08 9.17
C SER A 79 1.26 -12.92 10.58
N PHE A 80 0.41 -13.08 11.58
CA PHE A 80 0.83 -13.10 12.99
C PHE A 80 1.66 -14.35 13.34
N LYS A 81 1.42 -15.49 12.64
CA LYS A 81 2.19 -16.72 12.83
C LYS A 81 3.60 -16.58 12.29
N ALA A 82 3.76 -15.97 11.12
CA ALA A 82 5.07 -15.74 10.50
C ALA A 82 5.75 -14.46 11.00
N ASP A 83 5.02 -13.59 11.73
CA ASP A 83 5.41 -12.26 12.22
C ASP A 83 6.00 -11.37 11.12
N LYS A 84 5.37 -11.37 9.94
CA LYS A 84 5.82 -10.59 8.77
C LYS A 84 4.71 -10.29 7.77
N ILE A 85 4.98 -9.32 6.91
CA ILE A 85 4.20 -9.11 5.68
C ILE A 85 4.41 -10.33 4.77
N VAL A 86 3.30 -10.96 4.35
CA VAL A 86 3.30 -12.10 3.44
C VAL A 86 2.84 -11.74 2.04
N ASP A 87 2.16 -10.59 1.87
CA ASP A 87 1.81 -10.04 0.56
C ASP A 87 1.61 -8.52 0.66
N ARG A 88 1.77 -7.80 -0.46
CA ARG A 88 1.59 -6.36 -0.52
C ARG A 88 1.15 -5.89 -1.91
N GLY A 89 0.52 -4.72 -1.96
CA GLY A 89 0.07 -4.13 -3.21
C GLY A 89 -0.22 -2.64 -3.09
N LEU A 90 -0.47 -2.02 -4.23
CA LEU A 90 -0.96 -0.66 -4.32
C LEU A 90 -2.45 -0.64 -3.98
N VAL A 91 -2.91 0.47 -3.39
CA VAL A 91 -4.32 0.70 -3.11
C VAL A 91 -4.66 2.17 -3.30
N ALA A 92 -5.76 2.45 -4.01
CA ALA A 92 -6.30 3.79 -4.18
C ALA A 92 -6.93 4.32 -2.89
N HIS A 93 -7.00 5.64 -2.79
CA HIS A 93 -7.85 6.38 -1.87
C HIS A 93 -8.93 7.15 -2.62
N GLY A 94 -9.88 7.73 -1.89
CA GLY A 94 -10.99 8.48 -2.46
C GLY A 94 -10.53 9.79 -3.12
N SER A 95 -11.22 10.20 -4.19
CA SER A 95 -10.89 11.41 -4.96
C SER A 95 -10.87 12.69 -4.11
N ASP A 96 -11.78 12.76 -3.14
CA ASP A 96 -11.87 13.92 -2.26
C ASP A 96 -11.12 13.73 -0.94
N SER A 97 -10.31 12.66 -0.85
CA SER A 97 -9.41 12.50 0.29
C SER A 97 -8.19 13.41 0.24
N VAL A 98 -7.80 13.94 -0.92
CA VAL A 98 -6.65 14.85 -1.03
C VAL A 98 -7.04 16.24 -0.57
N ASN A 99 -6.39 16.72 0.50
CA ASN A 99 -6.53 18.11 0.93
C ASN A 99 -5.76 19.03 -0.06
N LYS A 100 -6.49 19.90 -0.73
CA LYS A 100 -5.93 20.79 -1.76
C LYS A 100 -4.93 21.83 -1.22
N GLY A 101 -4.89 22.03 0.09
CA GLY A 101 -4.01 23.03 0.70
C GLY A 101 -2.58 22.54 0.94
N ASP A 102 -2.42 21.28 1.33
CA ASP A 102 -1.13 20.71 1.76
C ASP A 102 -0.87 19.28 1.27
N ASN A 103 -1.74 18.76 0.38
CA ASN A 103 -1.69 17.40 -0.15
C ASN A 103 -1.74 16.28 0.92
N THR A 104 -2.09 16.57 2.16
CA THR A 104 -2.38 15.55 3.17
C THR A 104 -3.69 14.83 2.84
N LEU A 105 -3.88 13.62 3.39
CA LEU A 105 -5.14 12.93 3.20
C LEU A 105 -6.12 13.24 4.34
N VAL A 106 -7.37 13.47 3.96
CA VAL A 106 -8.53 13.62 4.83
C VAL A 106 -9.48 12.44 4.64
N PHE A 107 -10.22 12.11 5.68
CA PHE A 107 -11.04 10.91 5.74
C PHE A 107 -12.44 11.24 6.25
N SER A 108 -13.44 10.46 5.82
CA SER A 108 -14.83 10.72 6.19
C SER A 108 -15.63 9.45 6.41
N ASN A 109 -16.67 9.57 7.21
CA ASN A 109 -17.73 8.58 7.37
C ASN A 109 -19.07 9.10 6.79
N THR A 110 -19.05 10.26 6.11
CA THR A 110 -20.25 10.90 5.52
C THR A 110 -20.52 10.33 4.14
N GLU A 111 -21.80 10.08 3.82
CA GLU A 111 -22.24 9.66 2.50
C GLU A 111 -21.88 10.72 1.45
N ASN A 112 -21.59 10.26 0.24
CA ASN A 112 -21.23 11.12 -0.91
C ASN A 112 -20.02 12.03 -0.68
N SER A 113 -19.20 11.75 0.35
CA SER A 113 -17.97 12.52 0.59
C SER A 113 -16.84 12.17 -0.39
N TYR A 114 -16.96 11.07 -1.12
CA TYR A 114 -15.92 10.49 -1.99
C TYR A 114 -14.54 10.34 -1.32
N GLN A 115 -14.51 10.42 0.02
CA GLN A 115 -13.31 10.24 0.84
C GLN A 115 -13.21 8.81 1.34
N SER A 116 -12.00 8.31 1.50
CA SER A 116 -11.74 7.05 2.20
C SER A 116 -12.10 7.16 3.68
N SER A 117 -12.35 6.02 4.33
CA SER A 117 -12.61 5.95 5.77
C SER A 117 -11.47 5.24 6.48
N LEU A 118 -11.14 5.69 7.69
CA LEU A 118 -10.20 5.02 8.58
C LEU A 118 -10.92 4.09 9.56
N GLY A 119 -10.18 3.14 10.09
CA GLY A 119 -10.65 2.24 11.13
C GLY A 119 -10.66 0.78 10.69
N LYS A 120 -11.24 -0.05 11.56
CA LYS A 120 -11.35 -1.50 11.39
C LYS A 120 -12.59 -1.84 10.57
N PHE A 121 -12.44 -2.78 9.64
CA PHE A 121 -13.52 -3.34 8.85
C PHE A 121 -13.51 -4.85 8.94
N LYS A 122 -14.69 -5.45 9.06
CA LYS A 122 -14.85 -6.86 8.75
C LYS A 122 -15.01 -7.01 7.24
N ILE A 123 -14.21 -7.85 6.61
CA ILE A 123 -14.42 -8.25 5.23
C ILE A 123 -15.62 -9.17 5.21
N GLY A 124 -16.68 -8.72 4.55
CA GLY A 124 -17.96 -9.42 4.44
C GLY A 124 -18.07 -10.27 3.18
N GLY A 125 -19.32 -10.64 2.86
CA GLY A 125 -19.60 -11.45 1.66
C GLY A 125 -19.25 -10.76 0.35
N SER A 126 -18.86 -11.56 -0.64
CA SER A 126 -18.64 -11.08 -2.00
C SER A 126 -19.95 -10.92 -2.77
N TYR A 127 -19.92 -10.08 -3.79
CA TYR A 127 -20.99 -9.93 -4.78
C TYR A 127 -20.38 -9.47 -6.12
N ASN A 128 -21.12 -9.63 -7.19
CA ASN A 128 -20.74 -9.07 -8.50
C ASN A 128 -21.42 -7.72 -8.67
N GLY A 129 -20.65 -6.66 -8.70
CA GLY A 129 -21.10 -5.27 -8.89
C GLY A 129 -20.59 -4.68 -10.21
N GLN A 130 -20.68 -3.37 -10.32
CA GLN A 130 -20.21 -2.61 -11.50
C GLN A 130 -18.73 -2.86 -11.82
N PHE A 131 -17.90 -3.11 -10.80
CA PHE A 131 -16.46 -3.37 -10.94
C PHE A 131 -16.13 -4.88 -10.90
N GLY A 132 -17.08 -5.74 -11.23
CA GLY A 132 -16.96 -7.18 -11.10
C GLY A 132 -17.06 -7.64 -9.64
N LYS A 133 -16.36 -8.73 -9.30
CA LYS A 133 -16.39 -9.28 -7.95
C LYS A 133 -15.79 -8.31 -6.94
N SER A 134 -16.51 -8.10 -5.85
CA SER A 134 -16.20 -7.13 -4.80
C SER A 134 -16.55 -7.70 -3.43
N TYR A 135 -15.86 -7.27 -2.38
CA TYR A 135 -16.16 -7.66 -1.00
C TYR A 135 -16.70 -6.47 -0.20
N ARG A 136 -17.86 -6.62 0.43
CA ARG A 136 -18.43 -5.60 1.32
C ARG A 136 -17.51 -5.39 2.51
N LEU A 137 -17.31 -4.12 2.88
CA LEU A 137 -16.57 -3.76 4.08
C LEU A 137 -17.57 -3.27 5.16
N VAL A 138 -17.67 -4.03 6.26
CA VAL A 138 -18.52 -3.66 7.39
C VAL A 138 -17.67 -2.87 8.38
N GLY A 139 -17.98 -1.59 8.55
CA GLY A 139 -17.27 -0.71 9.49
C GLY A 139 -17.51 -1.12 10.94
N LEU A 140 -16.45 -1.14 11.74
CA LEU A 140 -16.45 -1.60 13.14
C LEU A 140 -16.13 -0.46 14.13
N ASP A 141 -15.75 0.71 13.62
CA ASP A 141 -15.43 1.90 14.39
C ASP A 141 -16.40 3.05 14.07
N LYS A 142 -16.48 4.04 14.96
CA LYS A 142 -17.29 5.25 14.72
C LYS A 142 -16.87 5.98 13.44
N SER A 143 -15.57 5.96 13.10
CA SER A 143 -14.99 6.59 11.90
C SER A 143 -15.40 5.95 10.58
N ASN A 144 -16.00 4.75 10.60
CA ASN A 144 -16.43 4.01 9.40
C ASN A 144 -17.77 3.28 9.57
N SER A 145 -18.55 3.61 10.58
CA SER A 145 -19.83 2.95 10.87
C SER A 145 -20.83 3.00 9.70
N ASN A 146 -20.71 3.98 8.81
CA ASN A 146 -21.53 4.13 7.61
C ASN A 146 -21.00 3.38 6.39
N ALA A 147 -19.93 2.58 6.52
CA ALA A 147 -19.27 1.95 5.37
C ALA A 147 -20.24 1.16 4.48
N LEU A 148 -21.14 0.36 5.05
CA LEU A 148 -22.16 -0.37 4.27
C LEU A 148 -23.12 0.57 3.54
N ARG A 149 -23.62 1.61 4.20
CA ARG A 149 -24.54 2.60 3.62
C ARG A 149 -23.85 3.42 2.52
N ARG A 150 -22.56 3.69 2.69
CA ARG A 150 -21.70 4.34 1.71
C ARG A 150 -21.26 3.40 0.57
N ALA A 151 -21.68 2.13 0.57
CA ALA A 151 -21.26 1.12 -0.38
C ALA A 151 -19.73 0.96 -0.48
N ILE A 152 -19.01 1.11 0.65
CA ILE A 152 -17.56 0.92 0.69
C ILE A 152 -17.24 -0.56 0.54
N VAL A 153 -16.48 -0.90 -0.50
CA VAL A 153 -16.12 -2.27 -0.88
C VAL A 153 -14.65 -2.37 -1.26
N LEU A 154 -14.07 -3.53 -1.04
CA LEU A 154 -12.77 -3.91 -1.60
C LEU A 154 -13.00 -4.48 -3.00
N HIS A 155 -12.43 -3.86 -4.03
CA HIS A 155 -12.58 -4.29 -5.41
C HIS A 155 -11.31 -4.04 -6.23
N SER A 156 -11.24 -4.62 -7.42
CA SER A 156 -10.16 -4.35 -8.36
C SER A 156 -10.54 -3.28 -9.40
N TYR A 157 -9.50 -2.66 -9.95
CA TYR A 157 -9.64 -1.74 -11.07
C TYR A 157 -8.42 -1.83 -12.00
N HIS A 158 -8.65 -1.84 -13.31
CA HIS A 158 -7.60 -2.00 -14.31
C HIS A 158 -6.58 -0.85 -14.31
N GLY A 159 -6.97 0.34 -13.89
CA GLY A 159 -6.10 1.52 -13.80
C GLY A 159 -5.16 1.52 -12.59
N ILE A 160 -5.17 0.49 -11.73
CA ILE A 160 -4.21 0.36 -10.63
C ILE A 160 -3.05 -0.53 -11.09
N PRO A 161 -1.80 -0.02 -11.09
CA PRO A 161 -0.63 -0.79 -11.45
C PRO A 161 -0.39 -1.99 -10.51
N ASN A 162 0.30 -3.02 -11.01
CA ASN A 162 0.67 -4.18 -10.19
C ASN A 162 1.94 -3.94 -9.35
N GLN A 163 2.75 -2.97 -9.76
CA GLN A 163 4.02 -2.63 -9.12
C GLN A 163 4.06 -1.15 -8.78
N GLU A 164 4.97 -0.78 -7.89
CA GLU A 164 5.21 0.61 -7.53
C GLU A 164 5.56 1.46 -8.73
N ILE A 165 5.07 2.68 -8.68
CA ILE A 165 5.38 3.72 -9.67
C ILE A 165 5.83 5.00 -8.97
N ASP A 166 6.45 5.89 -9.72
CA ASP A 166 6.67 7.25 -9.27
C ASP A 166 5.40 8.09 -9.51
N GLY A 167 4.98 8.83 -8.47
CA GLY A 167 3.75 9.61 -8.48
C GLY A 167 2.52 8.85 -7.99
N ASP A 168 1.35 9.40 -8.28
CA ASP A 168 0.07 8.91 -7.78
C ASP A 168 -0.61 7.92 -8.73
N ILE A 169 -1.42 7.03 -8.15
CA ILE A 169 -2.27 6.10 -8.91
C ILE A 169 -3.70 6.65 -9.03
N SER A 170 -4.52 5.98 -9.85
CA SER A 170 -5.94 6.33 -10.03
C SER A 170 -6.69 6.40 -8.71
N LEU A 171 -7.57 7.39 -8.57
CA LEU A 171 -8.40 7.62 -7.39
C LEU A 171 -9.69 6.83 -7.45
N SER A 172 -10.28 6.52 -6.30
CA SER A 172 -11.59 5.88 -6.14
C SER A 172 -12.65 6.89 -5.67
N LEU A 173 -13.87 6.43 -5.46
CA LEU A 173 -14.93 7.20 -4.77
C LEU A 173 -15.02 6.85 -3.28
N GLY A 174 -13.88 6.51 -2.66
CA GLY A 174 -13.75 6.18 -1.24
C GLY A 174 -13.44 4.71 -0.96
N CYS A 175 -13.67 3.81 -1.90
CA CYS A 175 -13.36 2.38 -1.78
C CYS A 175 -11.85 2.12 -1.83
N PRO A 176 -11.31 1.16 -1.05
CA PRO A 176 -9.98 0.60 -1.31
C PRO A 176 -10.02 -0.19 -2.63
N MET A 177 -9.36 0.35 -3.64
CA MET A 177 -9.34 -0.17 -5.00
C MET A 177 -7.92 -0.61 -5.34
N VAL A 178 -7.74 -1.86 -5.78
CA VAL A 178 -6.44 -2.50 -5.99
C VAL A 178 -6.31 -3.03 -7.43
N SER A 179 -5.12 -3.49 -7.83
CA SER A 179 -4.94 -4.11 -9.14
C SER A 179 -5.64 -5.48 -9.23
N HIS A 180 -6.00 -5.92 -10.43
CA HIS A 180 -6.62 -7.23 -10.64
C HIS A 180 -5.78 -8.40 -10.12
N LEU A 181 -4.45 -8.36 -10.34
CA LEU A 181 -3.57 -9.42 -9.86
C LEU A 181 -3.47 -9.45 -8.34
N PHE A 182 -3.37 -8.30 -7.69
CA PHE A 182 -3.35 -8.24 -6.24
C PHE A 182 -4.70 -8.64 -5.65
N PHE A 183 -5.81 -8.20 -6.24
CA PHE A 183 -7.16 -8.61 -5.82
C PHE A 183 -7.33 -10.12 -5.85
N LYS A 184 -6.89 -10.79 -6.92
CA LYS A 184 -6.93 -12.25 -7.03
C LYS A 184 -6.16 -12.96 -5.90
N ARG A 185 -5.02 -12.40 -5.47
CA ARG A 185 -4.29 -12.94 -4.32
C ARG A 185 -5.03 -12.69 -3.01
N LEU A 186 -5.63 -11.49 -2.83
CA LEU A 186 -6.47 -11.18 -1.67
C LEU A 186 -7.69 -12.12 -1.58
N GLU A 187 -8.32 -12.41 -2.73
CA GLU A 187 -9.42 -13.38 -2.80
C GLU A 187 -9.01 -14.77 -2.27
N ASN A 188 -7.81 -15.23 -2.60
CA ASN A 188 -7.32 -16.51 -2.11
C ASN A 188 -7.20 -16.52 -0.58
N TYR A 189 -6.65 -15.46 0.03
CA TYR A 189 -6.61 -15.34 1.50
C TYR A 189 -8.01 -15.32 2.12
N ILE A 190 -8.95 -14.61 1.50
CA ILE A 190 -10.33 -14.50 2.00
C ILE A 190 -11.07 -15.84 1.86
N TYR A 191 -10.92 -16.50 0.71
CA TYR A 191 -11.61 -17.77 0.42
C TYR A 191 -11.11 -18.92 1.29
N THR A 192 -9.81 -18.98 1.56
CA THR A 192 -9.21 -20.05 2.39
C THR A 192 -9.39 -19.82 3.89
N SER A 193 -9.91 -18.66 4.28
CA SER A 193 -10.11 -18.30 5.68
C SER A 193 -11.47 -18.80 6.20
N GLU A 194 -11.46 -19.67 7.21
CA GLU A 194 -12.68 -20.14 7.88
C GLU A 194 -13.41 -19.03 8.65
N LYS A 195 -12.69 -18.01 9.07
CA LYS A 195 -13.20 -16.86 9.84
C LYS A 195 -13.01 -15.57 9.09
N PRO A 196 -13.87 -14.57 9.30
CA PRO A 196 -13.68 -13.25 8.65
C PRO A 196 -12.29 -12.67 8.91
N ILE A 197 -11.64 -12.18 7.85
CA ILE A 197 -10.40 -11.41 7.97
C ILE A 197 -10.75 -9.97 8.33
N LEU A 198 -9.98 -9.38 9.24
CA LEU A 198 -10.05 -7.96 9.56
C LEU A 198 -9.20 -7.18 8.58
N LEU A 199 -9.75 -6.08 8.04
CA LEU A 199 -9.00 -5.04 7.34
C LEU A 199 -8.94 -3.81 8.23
N TYR A 200 -7.76 -3.23 8.41
CA TYR A 200 -7.57 -2.01 9.19
C TYR A 200 -6.85 -0.94 8.36
N SER A 201 -7.50 0.20 8.18
CA SER A 201 -6.93 1.37 7.52
C SER A 201 -6.57 2.45 8.54
N TYR A 202 -5.39 3.04 8.41
CA TYR A 202 -4.86 4.07 9.31
C TYR A 202 -4.04 5.12 8.55
N TYR A 203 -3.73 6.23 9.25
CA TYR A 203 -3.01 7.37 8.67
C TYR A 203 -2.02 7.99 9.67
#